data_8bc2bd3e21b654bbe067ebb13b6b4707
#
_entry.id   8bc2bd3e21b654bbe067ebb13b6b4707
#
_cell.length_a   1.000
_cell.length_b   1.000
_cell.length_c   1.000
_cell.angle_alpha   90.00
_cell.angle_beta   90.00
_cell.angle_gamma   90.00
#
_symmetry.space_group_name_H-M   'P 1'
#
loop_
_entity.id
_entity.type
_entity.pdbx_description
1 polymer ?
#
loop_
_entity_poly.entity_id
_entity_poly.type
_entity_poly.pdbx_seq_one_letter_code
_entity_poly.pdbx_strand_id
1 'polypeptide(L)'
;MIQSGKVDFFDFLIERYENKIRRYSRKFLSDYEDINDILQDIFIKAYKNIQSFDTKRKFSPWLYRIAHNELVNVLKKKKRNPLPMFDLDVFFPQYFSDNSLNQQIDRQDMREIIDKCLDKLELKYREPIILYYFEELNYKEIADVMQIPISTVGIRIKRAKKIMRSICKKLEYKL
;
A
#
# COMPACT_ATOMS: atom_id res chain seq x y z
N MET A 1 -15.22 5.28 -24.24
CA MET A 1 -16.10 6.39 -23.81
C MET A 1 -15.32 7.49 -23.08
N ILE A 2 -14.51 7.23 -22.03
CA ILE A 2 -13.72 8.31 -21.38
C ILE A 2 -12.68 8.88 -22.34
N GLN A 3 -12.03 8.04 -23.14
CA GLN A 3 -11.07 8.44 -24.17
C GLN A 3 -11.71 9.26 -25.33
N SER A 4 -13.03 9.30 -25.44
CA SER A 4 -13.77 10.10 -26.42
C SER A 4 -14.14 11.50 -25.94
N GLY A 5 -13.54 11.99 -24.84
CA GLY A 5 -13.67 13.36 -24.37
C GLY A 5 -14.91 13.65 -23.47
N LYS A 6 -15.65 12.63 -23.06
CA LYS A 6 -16.77 12.81 -22.13
C LYS A 6 -16.22 12.82 -20.70
N VAL A 7 -16.04 14.00 -20.14
CA VAL A 7 -15.52 14.25 -18.77
C VAL A 7 -16.38 13.54 -17.72
N ASP A 8 -17.69 13.51 -17.88
CA ASP A 8 -18.66 12.91 -16.97
C ASP A 8 -18.37 11.45 -16.62
N PHE A 9 -17.71 10.70 -17.51
CA PHE A 9 -17.33 9.31 -17.22
C PHE A 9 -16.11 9.18 -16.30
N PHE A 10 -15.29 10.22 -16.15
CA PHE A 10 -14.15 10.17 -15.24
C PHE A 10 -14.60 10.28 -13.78
N ASP A 11 -15.70 11.00 -13.52
CA ASP A 11 -16.29 11.13 -12.19
C ASP A 11 -16.69 9.76 -11.62
N PHE A 12 -17.24 8.86 -12.43
CA PHE A 12 -17.51 7.48 -12.02
C PHE A 12 -16.24 6.71 -11.61
N LEU A 13 -15.10 6.99 -12.28
CA LEU A 13 -13.84 6.36 -11.86
C LEU A 13 -13.34 6.93 -10.54
N ILE A 14 -13.46 8.24 -10.35
CA ILE A 14 -13.12 8.88 -9.07
C ILE A 14 -13.98 8.26 -7.96
N GLU A 15 -15.29 8.30 -8.09
CA GLU A 15 -16.23 7.76 -7.11
C GLU A 15 -15.93 6.28 -6.76
N ARG A 16 -15.62 5.46 -7.78
CA ARG A 16 -15.33 4.04 -7.60
C ARG A 16 -13.99 3.78 -6.92
N TYR A 17 -12.97 4.61 -7.17
CA TYR A 17 -11.59 4.32 -6.75
C TYR A 17 -11.09 5.24 -5.63
N GLU A 18 -11.70 6.39 -5.36
CA GLU A 18 -11.24 7.33 -4.34
C GLU A 18 -11.05 6.66 -2.98
N ASN A 19 -12.07 5.97 -2.48
CA ASN A 19 -12.01 5.30 -1.19
C ASN A 19 -10.93 4.19 -1.15
N LYS A 20 -10.68 3.50 -2.27
CA LYS A 20 -9.65 2.47 -2.37
C LYS A 20 -8.26 3.10 -2.32
N ILE A 21 -8.01 4.13 -3.12
CA ILE A 21 -6.72 4.84 -3.15
C ILE A 21 -6.47 5.56 -1.84
N ARG A 22 -7.50 6.16 -1.20
CA ARG A 22 -7.42 6.77 0.13
C ARG A 22 -6.98 5.74 1.18
N ARG A 23 -7.62 4.57 1.20
CA ARG A 23 -7.28 3.47 2.11
C ARG A 23 -5.84 2.97 1.87
N TYR A 24 -5.44 2.80 0.62
CA TYR A 24 -4.08 2.46 0.25
C TYR A 24 -3.08 3.50 0.74
N SER A 25 -3.31 4.80 0.49
CA SER A 25 -2.42 5.89 0.90
C SER A 25 -2.27 5.98 2.42
N ARG A 26 -3.35 5.76 3.19
CA ARG A 26 -3.34 5.73 4.66
C ARG A 26 -2.43 4.65 5.27
N LYS A 27 -2.08 3.61 4.51
CA LYS A 27 -1.12 2.60 4.98
C LYS A 27 0.33 3.09 4.97
N PHE A 28 0.60 4.29 4.42
CA PHE A 28 1.93 4.86 4.27
C PHE A 28 2.06 6.29 4.78
N LEU A 29 0.95 7.01 4.82
CA LEU A 29 0.86 8.42 5.24
C LEU A 29 -0.12 8.52 6.41
N SER A 30 0.27 9.25 7.44
CA SER A 30 -0.57 9.48 8.64
C SER A 30 -1.26 10.85 8.60
N ASP A 31 -0.68 11.80 7.88
CA ASP A 31 -1.21 13.15 7.79
C ASP A 31 -2.39 13.22 6.82
N TYR A 32 -3.47 13.89 7.24
CA TYR A 32 -4.71 13.99 6.47
C TYR A 32 -4.55 14.87 5.22
N GLU A 33 -3.80 15.96 5.34
CA GLU A 33 -3.56 16.89 4.22
C GLU A 33 -2.71 16.22 3.15
N ASP A 34 -1.61 15.55 3.55
CA ASP A 34 -0.80 14.75 2.62
C ASP A 34 -1.62 13.69 1.86
N ILE A 35 -2.59 13.06 2.55
CA ILE A 35 -3.44 12.04 1.92
C ILE A 35 -4.39 12.68 0.91
N ASN A 36 -4.95 13.86 1.20
CA ASN A 36 -5.81 14.56 0.24
C ASN A 36 -5.03 15.08 -0.96
N ASP A 37 -3.85 15.65 -0.72
CA ASP A 37 -2.98 16.15 -1.78
C ASP A 37 -2.55 15.03 -2.74
N ILE A 38 -2.09 13.91 -2.19
CA ILE A 38 -1.68 12.78 -3.02
C ILE A 38 -2.86 12.18 -3.81
N LEU A 39 -4.07 12.14 -3.23
CA LEU A 39 -5.27 11.70 -3.93
C LEU A 39 -5.57 12.61 -5.12
N GLN A 40 -5.55 13.92 -4.91
CA GLN A 40 -5.76 14.88 -5.97
C GLN A 40 -4.73 14.73 -7.07
N ASP A 41 -3.43 14.63 -6.74
CA ASP A 41 -2.36 14.43 -7.70
C ASP A 41 -2.52 13.14 -8.51
N ILE A 42 -2.91 12.03 -7.86
CA ILE A 42 -3.15 10.75 -8.51
C ILE A 42 -4.27 10.86 -9.54
N PHE A 43 -5.42 11.46 -9.18
CA PHE A 43 -6.55 11.58 -10.10
C PHE A 43 -6.30 12.59 -11.22
N ILE A 44 -5.61 13.70 -10.95
CA ILE A 44 -5.17 14.63 -11.99
C ILE A 44 -4.24 13.93 -12.99
N LYS A 45 -3.27 13.14 -12.52
CA LYS A 45 -2.37 12.37 -13.40
C LYS A 45 -3.10 11.28 -14.15
N ALA A 46 -4.03 10.60 -13.50
CA ALA A 46 -4.88 9.60 -14.16
C ALA A 46 -5.70 10.25 -15.29
N TYR A 47 -6.34 11.40 -15.03
CA TYR A 47 -7.08 12.14 -16.03
C TYR A 47 -6.20 12.56 -17.21
N LYS A 48 -5.04 13.17 -16.97
CA LYS A 48 -4.10 13.60 -18.01
C LYS A 48 -3.59 12.45 -18.87
N ASN A 49 -3.45 11.26 -18.30
CA ASN A 49 -2.88 10.10 -18.97
C ASN A 49 -3.93 9.08 -19.45
N ILE A 50 -5.23 9.34 -19.27
CA ILE A 50 -6.30 8.39 -19.60
C ILE A 50 -6.32 8.00 -21.09
N GLN A 51 -5.89 8.90 -21.97
CA GLN A 51 -5.81 8.66 -23.40
C GLN A 51 -4.77 7.59 -23.76
N SER A 52 -3.72 7.44 -22.96
CA SER A 52 -2.67 6.43 -23.15
C SER A 52 -2.99 5.08 -22.49
N PHE A 53 -4.12 4.99 -21.76
CA PHE A 53 -4.52 3.75 -21.11
C PHE A 53 -5.01 2.71 -22.13
N ASP A 54 -4.39 1.53 -22.10
CA ASP A 54 -4.84 0.39 -22.92
C ASP A 54 -6.12 -0.22 -22.33
N THR A 55 -7.26 0.00 -22.99
CA THR A 55 -8.58 -0.48 -22.54
C THR A 55 -8.72 -2.01 -22.52
N LYS A 56 -7.77 -2.77 -23.09
CA LYS A 56 -7.70 -4.23 -23.00
C LYS A 56 -7.16 -4.69 -21.63
N ARG A 57 -6.56 -3.78 -20.87
CA ARG A 57 -6.02 -4.05 -19.54
C ARG A 57 -6.99 -3.65 -18.44
N LYS A 58 -6.81 -4.22 -17.24
CA LYS A 58 -7.55 -3.78 -16.06
C LYS A 58 -7.12 -2.37 -15.66
N PHE A 59 -8.10 -1.52 -15.32
CA PHE A 59 -7.86 -0.15 -14.90
C PHE A 59 -7.17 -0.06 -13.52
N SER A 60 -7.54 -0.95 -12.60
CA SER A 60 -7.03 -0.95 -11.23
C SER A 60 -5.49 -0.98 -11.14
N PRO A 61 -4.76 -1.93 -11.75
CA PRO A 61 -3.30 -1.94 -11.69
C PRO A 61 -2.65 -0.69 -12.32
N TRP A 62 -3.24 -0.14 -13.37
CA TRP A 62 -2.76 1.09 -14.00
C TRP A 62 -2.89 2.28 -13.04
N LEU A 63 -4.02 2.43 -12.35
CA LEU A 63 -4.23 3.49 -11.37
C LEU A 63 -3.31 3.32 -10.16
N TYR A 64 -3.13 2.10 -9.63
CA TYR A 64 -2.20 1.83 -8.53
C TYR A 64 -0.75 2.09 -8.92
N ARG A 65 -0.36 1.94 -10.17
CA ARG A 65 0.97 2.34 -10.65
C ARG A 65 1.17 3.86 -10.55
N ILE A 66 0.16 4.65 -10.89
CA ILE A 66 0.20 6.10 -10.70
C ILE A 66 0.31 6.42 -9.20
N ALA A 67 -0.53 5.77 -8.38
CA ALA A 67 -0.52 5.95 -6.93
C ALA A 67 0.83 5.57 -6.29
N HIS A 68 1.44 4.44 -6.70
CA HIS A 68 2.78 4.03 -6.27
C HIS A 68 3.83 5.11 -6.55
N ASN A 69 3.86 5.63 -7.78
CA ASN A 69 4.83 6.65 -8.18
C ASN A 69 4.69 7.93 -7.34
N GLU A 70 3.45 8.40 -7.11
CA GLU A 70 3.21 9.58 -6.28
C GLU A 70 3.59 9.33 -4.82
N LEU A 71 3.22 8.19 -4.27
CA LEU A 71 3.59 7.78 -2.91
C LEU A 71 5.11 7.78 -2.72
N VAL A 72 5.86 7.16 -3.65
CA VAL A 72 7.32 7.13 -3.62
C VAL A 72 7.90 8.55 -3.66
N ASN A 73 7.32 9.46 -4.47
CA ASN A 73 7.75 10.85 -4.56
C ASN A 73 7.54 11.60 -3.23
N VAL A 74 6.37 11.47 -2.63
CA VAL A 74 6.04 12.09 -1.33
C VAL A 74 6.98 11.57 -0.23
N LEU A 75 7.17 10.26 -0.14
CA LEU A 75 8.04 9.63 0.86
C LEU A 75 9.52 10.03 0.69
N LYS A 76 9.99 10.18 -0.56
CA LYS A 76 11.34 10.70 -0.84
C LYS A 76 11.50 12.16 -0.41
N LYS A 77 10.50 13.01 -0.66
CA LYS A 77 10.52 14.43 -0.22
C LYS A 77 10.58 14.51 1.30
N LYS A 78 9.77 13.73 2.02
CA LYS A 78 9.76 13.68 3.49
C LYS A 78 11.10 13.23 4.08
N LYS A 79 11.79 12.26 3.46
CA LYS A 79 13.15 11.86 3.89
C LYS A 79 14.22 12.91 3.64
N ARG A 80 14.06 13.77 2.62
CA ARG A 80 15.01 14.86 2.32
C ARG A 80 14.83 16.10 3.21
N ASN A 81 13.63 16.33 3.74
CA ASN A 81 13.32 17.34 4.74
C ASN A 81 12.88 16.63 6.02
N PRO A 82 13.80 16.15 6.87
CA PRO A 82 13.41 15.61 8.15
C PRO A 82 12.93 16.74 9.03
N LEU A 83 11.62 16.94 9.12
CA LEU A 83 11.06 17.46 10.37
C LEU A 83 11.48 16.46 11.45
N PRO A 84 11.81 16.91 12.68
CA PRO A 84 12.31 16.02 13.72
C PRO A 84 11.21 15.04 14.11
N MET A 85 11.19 13.90 13.50
CA MET A 85 10.30 12.79 13.79
C MET A 85 11.08 11.49 13.78
N PHE A 86 11.40 11.07 14.99
CA PHE A 86 11.75 9.72 15.43
C PHE A 86 12.54 8.85 14.43
N ASP A 87 13.83 8.70 14.73
CA ASP A 87 14.70 7.64 14.23
C ASP A 87 14.02 6.28 14.31
N LEU A 88 13.62 5.75 13.17
CA LEU A 88 13.16 4.37 13.01
C LEU A 88 14.26 3.49 12.43
N ASP A 89 15.50 3.69 12.86
CA ASP A 89 16.56 2.69 12.79
C ASP A 89 16.57 1.87 14.07
N VAL A 90 15.53 1.07 14.27
CA VAL A 90 15.53 0.04 15.31
C VAL A 90 15.97 -1.27 14.70
N PHE A 91 17.21 -1.59 14.95
CA PHE A 91 17.88 -2.88 14.91
C PHE A 91 16.93 -4.02 15.29
N PHE A 92 16.71 -4.97 14.36
CA PHE A 92 15.93 -6.17 14.65
C PHE A 92 16.84 -7.33 15.03
N PRO A 93 16.75 -7.85 16.25
CA PRO A 93 17.31 -9.16 16.55
C PRO A 93 16.39 -10.26 15.96
N GLN A 94 17.02 -11.23 15.31
CA GLN A 94 16.39 -12.47 14.87
C GLN A 94 16.04 -13.31 16.09
N TYR A 95 14.77 -13.74 16.26
CA TYR A 95 14.47 -15.02 16.94
C TYR A 95 13.10 -15.58 16.53
N PHE A 96 13.10 -16.87 16.25
CA PHE A 96 11.95 -17.72 15.97
C PHE A 96 11.51 -18.50 17.21
N SER A 97 10.25 -18.76 17.37
CA SER A 97 9.74 -20.08 17.73
C SER A 97 8.22 -20.19 17.61
N ASP A 98 7.77 -21.40 17.42
CA ASP A 98 6.46 -21.82 16.95
C ASP A 98 5.39 -21.92 18.07
N ASN A 99 4.13 -21.89 17.61
CA ASN A 99 2.89 -22.43 18.19
C ASN A 99 2.04 -21.65 19.19
N SER A 100 0.77 -21.71 18.80
CA SER A 100 -0.51 -21.70 19.51
C SER A 100 -1.17 -20.34 19.79
N LEU A 101 -2.28 -20.11 19.07
CA LEU A 101 -3.26 -19.08 19.42
C LEU A 101 -4.68 -19.60 19.17
N ASN A 102 -5.37 -19.86 20.27
CA ASN A 102 -6.81 -19.90 20.35
C ASN A 102 -7.22 -18.80 21.33
N GLN A 103 -7.63 -17.65 20.85
CA GLN A 103 -8.45 -16.68 21.56
C GLN A 103 -9.30 -15.93 20.55
N GLN A 104 -10.59 -15.82 20.82
CA GLN A 104 -11.54 -15.03 20.03
C GLN A 104 -11.20 -13.55 20.19
N ILE A 105 -10.34 -13.06 19.28
CA ILE A 105 -10.02 -11.63 19.18
C ILE A 105 -11.15 -10.99 18.37
N ASP A 106 -11.73 -9.89 18.88
CA ASP A 106 -12.71 -9.12 18.13
C ASP A 106 -12.12 -8.67 16.78
N ARG A 107 -12.97 -8.61 15.74
CA ARG A 107 -12.53 -8.24 14.39
C ARG A 107 -11.90 -6.85 14.32
N GLN A 108 -12.26 -5.97 15.26
CA GLN A 108 -11.69 -4.62 15.34
C GLN A 108 -10.28 -4.66 15.91
N ASP A 109 -10.08 -5.41 16.99
CA ASP A 109 -8.77 -5.61 17.63
C ASP A 109 -7.78 -6.26 16.65
N MET A 110 -8.26 -7.26 15.88
CA MET A 110 -7.44 -7.91 14.87
C MET A 110 -6.98 -6.94 13.76
N ARG A 111 -7.84 -6.03 13.33
CA ARG A 111 -7.46 -5.00 12.33
C ARG A 111 -6.39 -4.06 12.86
N GLU A 112 -6.52 -3.60 14.09
CA GLU A 112 -5.52 -2.74 14.72
C GLU A 112 -4.18 -3.45 14.88
N ILE A 113 -4.18 -4.73 15.26
CA ILE A 113 -2.97 -5.53 15.34
C ILE A 113 -2.30 -5.66 13.98
N ILE A 114 -3.08 -5.96 12.92
CA ILE A 114 -2.57 -6.06 11.56
C ILE A 114 -1.97 -4.73 11.10
N ASP A 115 -2.64 -3.61 11.36
CA ASP A 115 -2.14 -2.27 10.99
C ASP A 115 -0.84 -1.93 11.75
N LYS A 116 -0.78 -2.17 13.04
CA LYS A 116 0.46 -2.05 13.84
C LYS A 116 1.59 -2.96 13.34
N CYS A 117 1.25 -4.16 12.86
CA CYS A 117 2.24 -5.06 12.26
C CYS A 117 2.73 -4.56 10.90
N LEU A 118 1.83 -4.01 10.07
CA LEU A 118 2.16 -3.42 8.77
C LEU A 118 3.06 -2.19 8.93
N ASP A 119 2.80 -1.33 9.92
CA ASP A 119 3.56 -0.11 10.18
C ASP A 119 5.03 -0.38 10.52
N LYS A 120 5.31 -1.55 11.09
CA LYS A 120 6.68 -1.99 11.39
C LYS A 120 7.40 -2.64 10.22
N LEU A 121 6.74 -2.86 9.07
CA LEU A 121 7.37 -3.36 7.87
C LEU A 121 8.07 -2.23 7.10
N GLU A 122 9.27 -2.50 6.60
CA GLU A 122 9.89 -1.64 5.59
C GLU A 122 8.98 -1.52 4.35
N LEU A 123 8.98 -0.35 3.71
CA LEU A 123 8.15 -0.03 2.55
C LEU A 123 8.21 -1.11 1.46
N LYS A 124 9.41 -1.64 1.16
CA LYS A 124 9.62 -2.68 0.13
C LYS A 124 8.89 -4.01 0.41
N TYR A 125 8.53 -4.27 1.68
CA TYR A 125 7.77 -5.45 2.13
C TYR A 125 6.30 -5.12 2.41
N ARG A 126 6.03 -3.92 2.92
CA ARG A 126 4.68 -3.44 3.26
C ARG A 126 3.81 -3.33 2.01
N GLU A 127 4.29 -2.68 0.98
CA GLU A 127 3.49 -2.37 -0.20
C GLU A 127 3.02 -3.61 -0.97
N PRO A 128 3.87 -4.62 -1.32
CA PRO A 128 3.38 -5.81 -2.03
C PRO A 128 2.37 -6.62 -1.22
N ILE A 129 2.45 -6.61 0.12
CA ILE A 129 1.44 -7.23 1.00
C ILE A 129 0.10 -6.50 0.88
N ILE A 130 0.12 -5.18 0.90
CA ILE A 130 -1.11 -4.36 0.79
C ILE A 130 -1.75 -4.58 -0.57
N LEU A 131 -0.98 -4.47 -1.65
CA LEU A 131 -1.50 -4.68 -3.01
C LEU A 131 -2.08 -6.08 -3.22
N TYR A 132 -1.49 -7.10 -2.60
CA TYR A 132 -1.95 -8.48 -2.74
C TYR A 132 -3.20 -8.78 -1.91
N TYR A 133 -3.20 -8.44 -0.60
CA TYR A 133 -4.26 -8.84 0.33
C TYR A 133 -5.40 -7.85 0.47
N PHE A 134 -5.14 -6.55 0.27
CA PHE A 134 -6.17 -5.52 0.45
C PHE A 134 -6.71 -5.01 -0.88
N GLU A 135 -5.90 -5.02 -1.93
CA GLU A 135 -6.29 -4.53 -3.24
C GLU A 135 -6.46 -5.66 -4.27
N GLU A 136 -6.29 -6.92 -3.83
CA GLU A 136 -6.56 -8.15 -4.59
C GLU A 136 -5.81 -8.23 -5.94
N LEU A 137 -4.63 -7.60 -6.02
CA LEU A 137 -3.80 -7.67 -7.21
C LEU A 137 -3.00 -8.98 -7.24
N ASN A 138 -2.90 -9.60 -8.41
CA ASN A 138 -2.03 -10.76 -8.58
C ASN A 138 -0.55 -10.35 -8.70
N TYR A 139 0.36 -11.32 -8.62
CA TYR A 139 1.82 -11.05 -8.64
C TYR A 139 2.30 -10.33 -9.90
N LYS A 140 1.69 -10.59 -11.07
CA LYS A 140 2.02 -9.92 -12.32
C LYS A 140 1.57 -8.46 -12.29
N GLU A 141 0.36 -8.21 -11.79
CA GLU A 141 -0.17 -6.85 -11.62
C GLU A 141 0.67 -6.04 -10.61
N ILE A 142 1.07 -6.66 -9.49
CA ILE A 142 1.96 -6.03 -8.50
C ILE A 142 3.35 -5.72 -9.11
N ALA A 143 3.89 -6.63 -9.91
CA ALA A 143 5.15 -6.42 -10.62
C ALA A 143 5.07 -5.22 -11.58
N ASP A 144 3.94 -5.09 -12.29
CA ASP A 144 3.66 -3.95 -13.17
C ASP A 144 3.46 -2.63 -12.38
N VAL A 145 2.80 -2.67 -11.22
CA VAL A 145 2.62 -1.50 -10.32
C VAL A 145 3.96 -1.02 -9.79
N MET A 146 4.74 -1.92 -9.19
CA MET A 146 5.97 -1.58 -8.49
C MET A 146 7.22 -1.52 -9.41
N GLN A 147 7.08 -1.87 -10.70
CA GLN A 147 8.18 -1.94 -11.68
C GLN A 147 9.34 -2.82 -11.22
N ILE A 148 9.02 -4.01 -10.70
CA ILE A 148 9.98 -5.02 -10.25
C ILE A 148 9.67 -6.38 -10.86
N PRO A 149 10.64 -7.31 -10.96
CA PRO A 149 10.39 -8.68 -11.44
C PRO A 149 9.35 -9.42 -10.60
N ILE A 150 8.53 -10.26 -11.24
CA ILE A 150 7.49 -11.09 -10.56
C ILE A 150 8.12 -11.98 -9.48
N SER A 151 9.30 -12.53 -9.71
CA SER A 151 10.04 -13.32 -8.73
C SER A 151 10.37 -12.51 -7.47
N THR A 152 10.72 -11.22 -7.65
CA THR A 152 10.97 -10.29 -6.54
C THR A 152 9.69 -10.03 -5.73
N VAL A 153 8.53 -9.90 -6.37
CA VAL A 153 7.23 -9.77 -5.68
C VAL A 153 7.00 -10.97 -4.76
N GLY A 154 7.14 -12.20 -5.30
CA GLY A 154 6.95 -13.42 -4.51
C GLY A 154 7.89 -13.51 -3.30
N ILE A 155 9.17 -13.18 -3.49
CA ILE A 155 10.16 -13.15 -2.41
C ILE A 155 9.79 -12.10 -1.36
N ARG A 156 9.39 -10.89 -1.77
CA ARG A 156 9.02 -9.81 -0.86
C ARG A 156 7.78 -10.17 -0.04
N ILE A 157 6.74 -10.73 -0.66
CA ILE A 157 5.53 -11.18 0.04
C ILE A 157 5.86 -12.31 1.03
N LYS A 158 6.66 -13.31 0.64
CA LYS A 158 7.09 -14.39 1.53
C LYS A 158 7.85 -13.86 2.75
N ARG A 159 8.80 -12.95 2.54
CA ARG A 159 9.57 -12.32 3.63
C ARG A 159 8.68 -11.45 4.52
N ALA A 160 7.80 -10.64 3.93
CA ALA A 160 6.86 -9.82 4.68
C ALA A 160 5.97 -10.66 5.61
N LYS A 161 5.41 -11.78 5.13
CA LYS A 161 4.63 -12.71 5.98
C LYS A 161 5.43 -13.23 7.15
N LYS A 162 6.70 -13.59 6.93
CA LYS A 162 7.58 -14.08 7.99
C LYS A 162 7.83 -13.02 9.05
N ILE A 163 8.13 -11.79 8.63
CA ILE A 163 8.37 -10.66 9.52
C ILE A 163 7.09 -10.31 10.29
N MET A 164 5.93 -10.22 9.61
CA MET A 164 4.65 -9.93 10.25
C MET A 164 4.30 -10.94 11.33
N ARG A 165 4.46 -12.24 11.07
CA ARG A 165 4.23 -13.28 12.10
C ARG A 165 5.06 -13.05 13.35
N SER A 166 6.33 -12.66 13.19
CA SER A 166 7.21 -12.37 14.33
C SER A 166 6.78 -11.12 15.09
N ILE A 167 6.34 -10.07 14.38
CA ILE A 167 5.90 -8.81 14.97
C ILE A 167 4.57 -9.02 15.71
N CYS A 168 3.59 -9.64 15.06
CA CYS A 168 2.27 -9.87 15.64
C CYS A 168 2.36 -10.73 16.89
N LYS A 169 3.16 -11.81 16.89
CA LYS A 169 3.41 -12.60 18.10
C LYS A 169 3.94 -11.75 19.26
N LYS A 170 4.82 -10.80 19.00
CA LYS A 170 5.36 -9.91 20.04
C LYS A 170 4.33 -8.90 20.57
N LEU A 171 3.39 -8.49 19.73
CA LEU A 171 2.33 -7.54 20.12
C LEU A 171 1.25 -8.22 20.95
N GLU A 172 0.91 -9.47 20.66
CA GLU A 172 -0.06 -10.27 21.42
C GLU A 172 0.43 -10.59 22.84
N TYR A 173 1.74 -10.75 23.05
CA TYR A 173 2.32 -10.97 24.39
C TYR A 173 2.42 -9.69 25.24
N LYS A 174 2.02 -8.53 24.73
CA LYS A 174 2.03 -7.25 25.45
C LYS A 174 0.63 -6.73 25.81
N LEU A 175 -0.41 -7.47 25.42
CA LEU A 175 -1.79 -7.24 25.82
C LEU A 175 -2.23 -8.29 26.85
#